data_fcd089dd59c23bcaed27b934cd6b757f
#
_entry.id   fcd089dd59c23bcaed27b934cd6b757f
#
_cell.length_a   1.000
_cell.length_b   1.000
_cell.length_c   1.000
_cell.angle_alpha   90.00
_cell.angle_beta   90.00
_cell.angle_gamma   90.00
#
_symmetry.space_group_name_H-M   'P 1'
#
loop_
_entity.id
_entity.type
_entity.pdbx_description
1 polymer ?
#
loop_
_entity_poly.entity_id
_entity_poly.type
_entity_poly.pdbx_seq_one_letter_code
_entity_poly.pdbx_strand_id
1 'polypeptide(L)'
;MTTYICTNCTKVFNQKSHYDQHINRKIVCVKQTDKLQELIDKAIEEQLNIKLKSNNIIIKQEQTMNIDYTQKTREELIAICKERKIKGYSNKKKDEIIILLQPKPIISQNTLLTPAVVTPAVVNQISIIPVVKVITKQQTTKYLKPLIKWSGGKGDEIKQFEKYIPANYDTYIEPFIGGGALFFNLSPKKAVISDVHTELVDLYNSIGQGNANEIYKFMEQTPNDEATYYKVRDEMVINNSLDNAKRFYYQRKTCFRGMLRYNKNGKFNIPFGRYKTINYSELQNKDYETLLARTSVLRKSFEYVFENYNDENNFMFLDPPYDSEFTDYGYCQFGKKEQETLAKCFKETKIKCLMVIGKTKFIEDLYKDFIVDEYDKNYRFKLYDGRVGDEINTKHLVIKNY
;
A
#
# COMPACT_ATOMS: atom_id res chain seq x y z
N MET A 1 4.14 -31.84 42.31
CA MET A 1 3.44 -30.55 42.56
C MET A 1 2.05 -30.67 41.95
N THR A 2 0.99 -30.42 42.74
CA THR A 2 -0.38 -30.52 42.24
C THR A 2 -0.73 -29.23 41.48
N THR A 3 -1.11 -29.37 40.22
CA THR A 3 -1.51 -28.25 39.35
C THR A 3 -3.04 -28.23 39.26
N TYR A 4 -3.63 -27.04 39.24
CA TYR A 4 -5.08 -26.80 39.13
C TYR A 4 -5.36 -26.15 37.80
N ILE A 5 -6.27 -26.70 36.98
CA ILE A 5 -6.57 -26.22 35.62
C ILE A 5 -8.03 -25.72 35.62
N CYS A 6 -8.22 -24.48 35.14
CA CYS A 6 -9.57 -23.93 34.97
C CYS A 6 -10.25 -24.57 33.75
N THR A 7 -11.39 -25.17 33.91
CA THR A 7 -12.18 -25.81 32.85
C THR A 7 -12.70 -24.83 31.81
N ASN A 8 -12.97 -23.57 32.25
CA ASN A 8 -13.52 -22.54 31.34
C ASN A 8 -12.49 -21.84 30.46
N CYS A 9 -11.24 -21.63 30.97
CA CYS A 9 -10.24 -20.86 30.19
C CYS A 9 -8.90 -21.60 30.03
N THR A 10 -8.79 -22.84 30.51
CA THR A 10 -7.60 -23.71 30.45
C THR A 10 -6.36 -23.17 31.17
N LYS A 11 -6.47 -22.08 31.92
CA LYS A 11 -5.35 -21.51 32.68
C LYS A 11 -4.92 -22.45 33.80
N VAL A 12 -3.59 -22.64 33.93
CA VAL A 12 -2.96 -23.51 34.93
C VAL A 12 -2.53 -22.67 36.14
N PHE A 13 -2.76 -23.20 37.35
CA PHE A 13 -2.35 -22.60 38.62
C PHE A 13 -1.54 -23.60 39.43
N ASN A 14 -0.47 -23.16 40.03
CA ASN A 14 0.41 -23.97 40.90
C ASN A 14 -0.04 -23.91 42.39
N GLN A 15 -1.00 -23.04 42.72
CA GLN A 15 -1.53 -22.87 44.06
C GLN A 15 -3.05 -22.88 44.05
N LYS A 16 -3.65 -23.64 44.99
CA LYS A 16 -5.10 -23.79 45.08
C LYS A 16 -5.79 -22.46 45.34
N SER A 17 -5.24 -21.61 46.21
CA SER A 17 -5.79 -20.30 46.53
C SER A 17 -5.96 -19.38 45.31
N HIS A 18 -5.01 -19.41 44.40
CA HIS A 18 -5.08 -18.62 43.16
C HIS A 18 -6.11 -19.19 42.19
N TYR A 19 -6.26 -20.53 42.15
CA TYR A 19 -7.31 -21.20 41.38
C TYR A 19 -8.70 -20.84 41.93
N ASP A 20 -8.89 -20.93 43.23
CA ASP A 20 -10.17 -20.62 43.88
C ASP A 20 -10.54 -19.14 43.70
N GLN A 21 -9.62 -18.22 43.80
CA GLN A 21 -9.83 -16.80 43.46
C GLN A 21 -10.21 -16.59 42.01
N HIS A 22 -9.66 -17.38 41.10
CA HIS A 22 -9.92 -17.28 39.68
C HIS A 22 -11.31 -17.77 39.32
N ILE A 23 -11.79 -18.88 39.87
CA ILE A 23 -13.11 -19.43 39.55
C ILE A 23 -14.25 -18.66 40.24
N ASN A 24 -13.97 -18.02 41.39
CA ASN A 24 -14.97 -17.27 42.16
C ASN A 24 -15.08 -15.78 41.74
N ARG A 25 -14.57 -15.39 40.58
CA ARG A 25 -14.71 -14.01 40.09
C ARG A 25 -16.15 -13.69 39.68
N LYS A 26 -16.58 -12.43 39.88
CA LYS A 26 -17.89 -11.94 39.40
C LYS A 26 -18.08 -12.06 37.89
N ILE A 27 -16.98 -12.03 37.12
CA ILE A 27 -16.97 -12.19 35.65
C ILE A 27 -16.35 -13.55 35.34
N VAL A 28 -17.13 -14.45 34.73
CA VAL A 28 -16.70 -15.78 34.33
C VAL A 28 -15.62 -15.67 33.26
N CYS A 29 -14.53 -16.42 33.41
CA CYS A 29 -13.49 -16.50 32.39
C CYS A 29 -13.94 -17.38 31.22
N VAL A 30 -13.65 -16.95 29.98
CA VAL A 30 -13.92 -17.70 28.75
C VAL A 30 -12.60 -17.99 28.04
N LYS A 31 -12.56 -19.02 27.20
CA LYS A 31 -11.41 -19.32 26.37
C LYS A 31 -11.11 -18.13 25.45
N GLN A 32 -9.83 -17.86 25.23
CA GLN A 32 -9.40 -16.74 24.39
C GLN A 32 -9.84 -16.91 22.93
N THR A 33 -9.98 -18.18 22.49
CA THR A 33 -10.51 -18.56 21.17
C THR A 33 -11.98 -18.14 21.00
N ASP A 34 -12.81 -18.30 22.01
CA ASP A 34 -14.25 -18.02 21.93
C ASP A 34 -14.51 -16.50 21.85
N LYS A 35 -13.72 -15.69 22.60
CA LYS A 35 -13.75 -14.23 22.48
C LYS A 35 -13.27 -13.74 21.12
N LEU A 36 -12.25 -14.39 20.55
CA LEU A 36 -11.75 -14.03 19.24
C LEU A 36 -12.77 -14.34 18.15
N GLN A 37 -13.44 -15.50 18.25
CA GLN A 37 -14.51 -15.89 17.32
C GLN A 37 -15.68 -14.91 17.37
N GLU A 38 -16.14 -14.50 18.55
CA GLU A 38 -17.22 -13.53 18.72
C GLU A 38 -16.87 -12.15 18.12
N LEU A 39 -15.60 -11.73 18.22
CA LEU A 39 -15.11 -10.50 17.59
C LEU A 39 -15.01 -10.62 16.06
N ILE A 40 -14.62 -11.78 15.56
CA ILE A 40 -14.56 -12.07 14.11
C ILE A 40 -15.97 -12.05 13.53
N ASP A 41 -16.93 -12.70 14.17
CA ASP A 41 -18.32 -12.78 13.72
C ASP A 41 -18.96 -11.38 13.67
N LYS A 42 -18.74 -10.54 14.68
CA LYS A 42 -19.18 -9.13 14.69
C LYS A 42 -18.54 -8.32 13.56
N ALA A 43 -17.25 -8.49 13.34
CA ALA A 43 -16.54 -7.78 12.27
C ALA A 43 -17.02 -8.20 10.87
N ILE A 44 -17.36 -9.47 10.68
CA ILE A 44 -17.94 -9.99 9.43
C ILE A 44 -19.33 -9.40 9.20
N GLU A 45 -20.17 -9.36 10.23
CA GLU A 45 -21.52 -8.80 10.14
C GLU A 45 -21.50 -7.30 9.82
N GLU A 46 -20.59 -6.56 10.42
CA GLU A 46 -20.40 -5.13 10.15
C GLU A 46 -19.91 -4.87 8.71
N GLN A 47 -18.98 -5.68 8.22
CA GLN A 47 -18.49 -5.62 6.83
C GLN A 47 -19.58 -5.99 5.81
N LEU A 48 -20.42 -6.98 6.10
CA LEU A 48 -21.58 -7.36 5.28
C LEU A 48 -22.60 -6.23 5.20
N ASN A 49 -22.89 -5.57 6.32
CA ASN A 49 -23.81 -4.43 6.39
C ASN A 49 -23.32 -3.21 5.60
N ILE A 50 -22.00 -2.93 5.63
CA ILE A 50 -21.37 -1.87 4.85
C ILE A 50 -21.47 -2.20 3.35
N LYS A 51 -21.19 -3.45 2.96
CA LYS A 51 -21.27 -3.91 1.57
C LYS A 51 -22.71 -3.90 1.00
N LEU A 52 -23.71 -4.26 1.82
CA LEU A 52 -25.11 -4.18 1.46
C LEU A 52 -25.59 -2.73 1.27
N LYS A 53 -25.12 -1.81 2.13
CA LYS A 53 -25.41 -0.37 2.00
C LYS A 53 -24.78 0.23 0.73
N SER A 54 -23.53 -0.12 0.43
CA SER A 54 -22.84 0.35 -0.78
C SER A 54 -23.46 -0.23 -2.06
N ASN A 55 -23.83 -1.50 -2.08
CA ASN A 55 -24.53 -2.11 -3.22
C ASN A 55 -25.91 -1.48 -3.44
N ASN A 56 -26.67 -1.18 -2.38
CA ASN A 56 -27.94 -0.47 -2.51
C ASN A 56 -27.78 0.97 -3.02
N ILE A 57 -26.67 1.64 -2.73
CA ILE A 57 -26.34 2.95 -3.30
C ILE A 57 -26.00 2.81 -4.78
N ILE A 58 -25.21 1.80 -5.17
CA ILE A 58 -24.85 1.53 -6.57
C ILE A 58 -26.11 1.18 -7.39
N ILE A 59 -26.99 0.30 -6.89
CA ILE A 59 -28.25 -0.06 -7.57
C ILE A 59 -29.17 1.16 -7.73
N LYS A 60 -29.25 2.04 -6.70
CA LYS A 60 -30.00 3.30 -6.84
C LYS A 60 -29.36 4.26 -7.84
N GLN A 61 -28.04 4.29 -7.96
CA GLN A 61 -27.33 5.09 -8.96
C GLN A 61 -27.49 4.52 -10.37
N GLU A 62 -27.46 3.21 -10.56
CA GLU A 62 -27.70 2.57 -11.86
C GLU A 62 -29.16 2.74 -12.33
N GLN A 63 -30.14 2.70 -11.43
CA GLN A 63 -31.54 2.99 -11.76
C GLN A 63 -31.78 4.44 -12.17
N THR A 64 -30.91 5.39 -11.75
CA THR A 64 -30.98 6.78 -12.20
C THR A 64 -30.25 7.05 -13.52
N MET A 65 -29.43 6.13 -14.02
CA MET A 65 -28.66 6.32 -15.27
C MET A 65 -29.44 5.99 -16.55
N ASN A 66 -30.66 5.42 -16.46
CA ASN A 66 -31.40 4.95 -17.65
C ASN A 66 -32.76 5.64 -17.83
N ILE A 67 -32.89 6.90 -17.43
CA ILE A 67 -34.14 7.67 -17.71
C ILE A 67 -33.99 8.33 -19.08
N ASP A 68 -34.80 7.89 -20.03
CA ASP A 68 -34.95 8.57 -21.33
C ASP A 68 -35.75 9.85 -21.15
N TYR A 69 -35.08 10.99 -21.20
CA TYR A 69 -35.66 12.33 -21.06
C TYR A 69 -36.26 12.86 -22.39
N THR A 70 -36.04 12.19 -23.51
CA THR A 70 -36.46 12.68 -24.84
C THR A 70 -37.99 12.74 -25.00
N GLN A 71 -38.69 11.82 -24.31
CA GLN A 71 -40.18 11.73 -24.36
C GLN A 71 -40.86 12.70 -23.37
N LYS A 72 -40.13 13.42 -22.50
CA LYS A 72 -40.72 14.34 -21.52
C LYS A 72 -40.94 15.72 -22.08
N THR A 73 -41.98 16.41 -21.60
CA THR A 73 -42.24 17.81 -21.95
C THR A 73 -41.21 18.71 -21.27
N ARG A 74 -41.08 19.99 -21.73
CA ARG A 74 -40.17 20.95 -21.13
C ARG A 74 -40.56 21.25 -19.68
N GLU A 75 -41.83 21.29 -19.36
CA GLU A 75 -42.40 21.54 -18.03
C GLU A 75 -42.02 20.41 -17.07
N GLU A 76 -42.11 19.17 -17.48
CA GLU A 76 -41.70 17.99 -16.71
C GLU A 76 -40.19 17.99 -16.45
N LEU A 77 -39.38 18.36 -17.44
CA LEU A 77 -37.92 18.49 -17.27
C LEU A 77 -37.53 19.58 -16.29
N ILE A 78 -38.26 20.70 -16.29
CA ILE A 78 -38.08 21.79 -15.32
C ILE A 78 -38.46 21.31 -13.92
N ALA A 79 -39.53 20.52 -13.76
CA ALA A 79 -39.90 19.97 -12.46
C ALA A 79 -38.78 19.04 -11.91
N ILE A 80 -38.21 18.19 -12.77
CA ILE A 80 -37.06 17.34 -12.39
C ILE A 80 -35.81 18.16 -12.01
N CYS A 81 -35.54 19.27 -12.72
CA CYS A 81 -34.45 20.16 -12.37
C CYS A 81 -34.64 20.80 -10.98
N LYS A 82 -35.88 21.20 -10.65
CA LYS A 82 -36.23 21.76 -9.33
C LYS A 82 -36.04 20.73 -8.22
N GLU A 83 -36.55 19.51 -8.40
CA GLU A 83 -36.41 18.41 -7.45
C GLU A 83 -34.94 18.08 -7.19
N ARG A 84 -34.11 18.02 -8.25
CA ARG A 84 -32.66 17.75 -8.16
C ARG A 84 -31.81 18.95 -7.79
N LYS A 85 -32.42 20.11 -7.50
CA LYS A 85 -31.73 21.38 -7.15
C LYS A 85 -30.71 21.83 -8.21
N ILE A 86 -30.92 21.51 -9.48
CA ILE A 86 -30.10 21.95 -10.60
C ILE A 86 -30.42 23.43 -10.89
N LYS A 87 -29.39 24.26 -11.10
CA LYS A 87 -29.57 25.68 -11.41
C LYS A 87 -29.33 25.97 -12.89
N GLY A 88 -29.84 27.10 -13.40
CA GLY A 88 -29.52 27.56 -14.75
C GLY A 88 -30.39 27.01 -15.89
N TYR A 89 -31.55 26.39 -15.60
CA TYR A 89 -32.47 25.80 -16.60
C TYR A 89 -33.55 26.77 -17.12
N SER A 90 -33.82 27.88 -16.41
CA SER A 90 -35.01 28.75 -16.64
C SER A 90 -35.13 29.28 -18.07
N ASN A 91 -34.02 29.66 -18.70
CA ASN A 91 -33.98 30.25 -20.04
C ASN A 91 -33.51 29.25 -21.12
N LYS A 92 -33.51 27.94 -20.82
CA LYS A 92 -33.01 26.92 -21.72
C LYS A 92 -34.10 26.22 -22.50
N LYS A 93 -33.79 25.85 -23.76
CA LYS A 93 -34.68 25.01 -24.60
C LYS A 93 -34.69 23.56 -24.07
N LYS A 94 -35.68 22.75 -24.51
CA LYS A 94 -35.88 21.36 -24.07
C LYS A 94 -34.58 20.55 -24.15
N ASP A 95 -33.89 20.59 -25.29
CA ASP A 95 -32.68 19.79 -25.53
C ASP A 95 -31.53 20.20 -24.60
N GLU A 96 -31.39 21.49 -24.29
CA GLU A 96 -30.39 22.01 -23.36
C GLU A 96 -30.68 21.62 -21.90
N ILE A 97 -31.97 21.44 -21.55
CA ILE A 97 -32.34 20.96 -20.21
C ILE A 97 -32.07 19.45 -20.11
N ILE A 98 -32.27 18.69 -21.16
CA ILE A 98 -31.91 17.26 -21.22
C ILE A 98 -30.42 17.07 -20.99
N ILE A 99 -29.57 17.90 -21.62
CA ILE A 99 -28.11 17.88 -21.42
C ILE A 99 -27.74 18.21 -19.96
N LEU A 100 -28.46 19.12 -19.30
CA LEU A 100 -28.24 19.43 -17.89
C LEU A 100 -28.64 18.29 -16.94
N LEU A 101 -29.58 17.45 -17.34
CA LEU A 101 -30.09 16.31 -16.57
C LEU A 101 -29.27 15.04 -16.79
N GLN A 102 -28.48 14.97 -17.86
CA GLN A 102 -27.56 13.87 -18.09
C GLN A 102 -26.39 13.95 -17.12
N PRO A 103 -25.90 12.82 -16.59
CA PRO A 103 -24.67 12.79 -15.79
C PRO A 103 -23.53 13.36 -16.63
N LYS A 104 -22.77 14.31 -16.09
CA LYS A 104 -21.56 14.81 -16.76
C LYS A 104 -20.65 13.62 -17.02
N PRO A 105 -20.22 13.38 -18.28
CA PRO A 105 -19.27 12.30 -18.53
C PRO A 105 -17.99 12.61 -17.73
N ILE A 106 -17.57 11.65 -16.96
CA ILE A 106 -16.21 11.64 -16.41
C ILE A 106 -15.33 11.48 -17.64
N ILE A 107 -14.64 12.54 -18.04
CA ILE A 107 -13.71 12.53 -19.18
C ILE A 107 -12.53 11.65 -18.76
N SER A 108 -12.64 10.35 -18.99
CA SER A 108 -11.49 9.51 -19.19
C SER A 108 -11.05 9.73 -20.63
N GLN A 109 -9.95 10.44 -20.80
CA GLN A 109 -9.30 10.61 -22.11
C GLN A 109 -8.77 9.26 -22.57
N ASN A 110 -9.60 8.52 -23.28
CA ASN A 110 -9.18 7.42 -24.15
C ASN A 110 -10.03 7.52 -25.42
N THR A 111 -9.58 8.38 -26.32
CA THR A 111 -10.09 8.42 -27.71
C THR A 111 -9.38 7.32 -28.49
N LEU A 112 -10.02 6.17 -28.61
CA LEU A 112 -9.69 5.17 -29.63
C LEU A 112 -10.08 5.73 -30.99
N LEU A 113 -9.10 6.05 -31.81
CA LEU A 113 -9.27 6.31 -33.24
C LEU A 113 -9.62 5.01 -33.95
N THR A 114 -10.86 4.89 -34.44
CA THR A 114 -11.26 3.88 -35.41
C THR A 114 -10.60 4.19 -36.76
N PRO A 115 -10.11 3.19 -37.53
CA PRO A 115 -9.50 3.44 -38.84
C PRO A 115 -10.56 3.80 -39.87
N ALA A 116 -10.47 5.01 -40.42
CA ALA A 116 -11.22 5.40 -41.60
C ALA A 116 -10.61 4.75 -42.85
N VAL A 117 -11.46 4.19 -43.65
CA VAL A 117 -11.17 3.61 -44.97
C VAL A 117 -10.60 4.71 -45.89
N VAL A 118 -9.38 4.54 -46.37
CA VAL A 118 -8.74 5.41 -47.34
C VAL A 118 -9.03 4.89 -48.75
N THR A 119 -9.77 5.64 -49.54
CA THR A 119 -9.81 5.48 -51.00
C THR A 119 -8.68 6.26 -51.65
N PRO A 120 -8.05 5.72 -52.73
CA PRO A 120 -6.88 6.33 -53.35
C PRO A 120 -7.26 7.32 -54.43
N ALA A 121 -7.07 8.61 -54.21
CA ALA A 121 -6.87 9.56 -55.28
C ALA A 121 -6.30 10.90 -54.73
N VAL A 122 -5.22 11.28 -55.28
CA VAL A 122 -4.47 12.57 -55.33
C VAL A 122 -3.07 12.50 -54.72
N VAL A 123 -2.18 11.99 -55.55
CA VAL A 123 -0.76 12.33 -55.49
C VAL A 123 -0.59 13.60 -56.32
N ASN A 124 -0.15 14.69 -55.72
CA ASN A 124 0.81 15.65 -56.24
C ASN A 124 0.75 16.99 -55.47
N GLN A 125 1.81 17.28 -54.86
CA GLN A 125 2.46 18.54 -54.48
C GLN A 125 2.97 18.51 -53.04
N ILE A 126 4.18 17.95 -52.89
CA ILE A 126 4.98 18.11 -51.68
C ILE A 126 5.93 19.25 -51.91
N SER A 127 5.67 20.39 -51.34
CA SER A 127 6.65 21.47 -51.14
C SER A 127 7.44 21.17 -49.88
N ILE A 128 8.75 21.11 -50.02
CA ILE A 128 9.73 20.79 -48.98
C ILE A 128 9.76 21.93 -47.98
N ILE A 129 9.23 21.71 -46.77
CA ILE A 129 9.43 22.55 -45.60
C ILE A 129 10.65 22.03 -44.83
N PRO A 130 11.64 22.89 -44.48
CA PRO A 130 12.84 22.42 -43.79
C PRO A 130 12.46 21.88 -42.40
N VAL A 131 12.93 20.67 -42.12
CA VAL A 131 12.80 20.04 -40.81
C VAL A 131 13.54 20.87 -39.78
N VAL A 132 12.80 21.69 -39.04
CA VAL A 132 13.29 22.28 -37.79
C VAL A 132 13.49 21.12 -36.82
N LYS A 133 14.74 20.81 -36.50
CA LYS A 133 15.07 19.92 -35.39
C LYS A 133 14.45 20.51 -34.11
N VAL A 134 13.26 20.04 -33.76
CA VAL A 134 12.75 20.22 -32.42
C VAL A 134 13.66 19.39 -31.51
N ILE A 135 14.61 20.06 -30.87
CA ILE A 135 15.33 19.49 -29.75
C ILE A 135 14.27 19.30 -28.64
N THR A 136 13.66 18.15 -28.63
CA THR A 136 12.93 17.70 -27.44
C THR A 136 13.97 17.64 -26.31
N LYS A 137 13.92 18.63 -25.40
CA LYS A 137 14.56 18.49 -24.11
C LYS A 137 14.08 17.15 -23.58
N GLN A 138 14.99 16.17 -23.50
CA GLN A 138 14.76 14.97 -22.72
C GLN A 138 14.33 15.45 -21.33
N GLN A 139 13.04 15.31 -21.02
CA GLN A 139 12.58 15.38 -19.65
C GLN A 139 13.35 14.28 -18.94
N THR A 140 14.32 14.67 -18.13
CA THR A 140 14.92 13.77 -17.15
C THR A 140 13.77 13.30 -16.29
N THR A 141 13.37 12.05 -16.49
CA THR A 141 12.36 11.39 -15.67
C THR A 141 12.90 11.40 -14.25
N LYS A 142 12.36 12.31 -13.43
CA LYS A 142 12.77 12.45 -12.05
C LYS A 142 12.11 11.29 -11.30
N TYR A 143 12.89 10.23 -11.07
CA TYR A 143 12.43 9.07 -10.30
C TYR A 143 11.93 9.51 -8.93
N LEU A 144 10.77 8.98 -8.52
CA LEU A 144 10.25 9.18 -7.18
C LEU A 144 11.09 8.40 -6.18
N LYS A 145 11.25 8.95 -4.98
CA LYS A 145 11.97 8.30 -3.86
C LYS A 145 10.97 7.82 -2.82
N PRO A 146 11.35 6.86 -1.97
CA PRO A 146 10.53 6.49 -0.82
C PRO A 146 10.13 7.69 0.03
N LEU A 147 8.85 7.78 0.42
CA LEU A 147 8.31 8.86 1.26
C LEU A 147 8.85 8.82 2.69
N ILE A 148 9.20 7.62 3.16
CA ILE A 148 9.72 7.35 4.50
C ILE A 148 10.93 6.41 4.42
N LYS A 149 11.80 6.48 5.42
CA LYS A 149 12.86 5.49 5.60
C LYS A 149 12.23 4.15 6.01
N TRP A 150 12.73 3.05 5.46
CA TRP A 150 12.33 1.70 5.80
C TRP A 150 13.56 0.82 5.94
N SER A 151 13.56 -0.08 6.93
CA SER A 151 14.67 -1.02 7.13
C SER A 151 14.77 -1.96 5.94
N GLY A 152 15.96 -2.19 5.42
CA GLY A 152 16.16 -3.05 4.25
C GLY A 152 15.82 -2.42 2.91
N GLY A 153 15.42 -1.14 2.85
CA GLY A 153 15.02 -0.49 1.60
C GLY A 153 16.08 -0.58 0.49
N LYS A 154 15.66 -1.01 -0.71
CA LYS A 154 16.53 -1.36 -1.85
C LYS A 154 16.98 -0.19 -2.74
N GLY A 155 16.71 1.07 -2.33
CA GLY A 155 16.96 2.24 -3.18
C GLY A 155 18.38 2.32 -3.74
N ASP A 156 19.40 2.01 -2.94
CA ASP A 156 20.80 2.03 -3.36
C ASP A 156 21.21 0.77 -4.15
N GLU A 157 20.37 -0.24 -4.19
CA GLU A 157 20.66 -1.55 -4.78
C GLU A 157 20.00 -1.79 -6.14
N ILE A 158 19.04 -0.95 -6.55
CA ILE A 158 18.28 -1.11 -7.80
C ILE A 158 19.19 -1.39 -8.98
N LYS A 159 20.31 -0.67 -9.11
CA LYS A 159 21.29 -0.83 -10.20
C LYS A 159 21.90 -2.24 -10.28
N GLN A 160 21.91 -2.99 -9.18
CA GLN A 160 22.47 -4.34 -9.17
C GLN A 160 21.54 -5.36 -9.83
N PHE A 161 20.21 -5.13 -9.74
CA PHE A 161 19.21 -6.07 -10.20
C PHE A 161 18.25 -5.54 -11.26
N GLU A 162 18.27 -4.23 -11.60
CA GLU A 162 17.33 -3.64 -12.58
C GLU A 162 17.38 -4.33 -13.96
N LYS A 163 18.53 -4.87 -14.36
CA LYS A 163 18.71 -5.64 -15.61
C LYS A 163 17.85 -6.91 -15.69
N TYR A 164 17.34 -7.38 -14.55
CA TYR A 164 16.47 -8.55 -14.47
C TYR A 164 14.97 -8.20 -14.46
N ILE A 165 14.61 -6.93 -14.45
CA ILE A 165 13.21 -6.51 -14.52
C ILE A 165 12.70 -6.76 -15.94
N PRO A 166 11.57 -7.47 -16.16
CA PRO A 166 11.06 -7.70 -17.49
C PRO A 166 10.66 -6.39 -18.17
N ALA A 167 11.00 -6.26 -19.47
CA ALA A 167 10.69 -5.05 -20.22
C ALA A 167 9.18 -4.77 -20.36
N ASN A 168 8.36 -5.82 -20.33
CA ASN A 168 6.91 -5.73 -20.47
C ASN A 168 6.21 -6.56 -19.40
N TYR A 169 5.20 -5.98 -18.76
CA TYR A 169 4.29 -6.62 -17.84
C TYR A 169 2.98 -5.80 -17.76
N ASP A 170 1.88 -6.46 -17.44
CA ASP A 170 0.56 -5.81 -17.32
C ASP A 170 0.40 -5.10 -15.97
N THR A 171 0.70 -5.80 -14.89
CA THR A 171 0.58 -5.28 -13.54
C THR A 171 1.88 -5.50 -12.78
N TYR A 172 2.39 -4.44 -12.16
CA TYR A 172 3.46 -4.50 -11.16
C TYR A 172 2.89 -4.93 -9.81
N ILE A 173 3.55 -5.85 -9.12
CA ILE A 173 3.10 -6.37 -7.83
C ILE A 173 4.25 -6.33 -6.83
N GLU A 174 4.01 -5.83 -5.61
CA GLU A 174 5.00 -5.82 -4.51
C GLU A 174 4.31 -6.15 -3.19
N PRO A 175 4.32 -7.44 -2.75
CA PRO A 175 3.60 -7.90 -1.56
C PRO A 175 4.30 -7.58 -0.23
N PHE A 176 5.54 -7.10 -0.28
CA PHE A 176 6.33 -6.61 0.86
C PHE A 176 6.78 -5.19 0.56
N ILE A 177 5.81 -4.26 0.38
CA ILE A 177 6.10 -2.92 -0.16
C ILE A 177 7.06 -2.12 0.71
N GLY A 178 6.95 -2.22 2.04
CA GLY A 178 7.79 -1.44 2.95
C GLY A 178 7.91 0.02 2.53
N GLY A 179 9.13 0.51 2.32
CA GLY A 179 9.40 1.85 1.81
C GLY A 179 9.09 2.08 0.33
N GLY A 180 8.82 1.03 -0.45
CA GLY A 180 8.45 1.11 -1.85
C GLY A 180 9.56 1.60 -2.78
N ALA A 181 10.82 1.25 -2.50
CA ALA A 181 11.95 1.81 -3.24
C ALA A 181 11.88 1.52 -4.75
N LEU A 182 11.57 0.29 -5.14
CA LEU A 182 11.44 -0.09 -6.54
C LEU A 182 10.13 0.42 -7.14
N PHE A 183 9.02 0.31 -6.43
CA PHE A 183 7.72 0.83 -6.84
C PHE A 183 7.76 2.31 -7.21
N PHE A 184 8.30 3.15 -6.33
CA PHE A 184 8.43 4.59 -6.57
C PHE A 184 9.43 4.91 -7.70
N ASN A 185 10.51 4.13 -7.80
CA ASN A 185 11.49 4.28 -8.88
C ASN A 185 10.88 3.99 -10.26
N LEU A 186 10.14 2.89 -10.38
CA LEU A 186 9.53 2.46 -11.64
C LEU A 186 8.28 3.27 -12.00
N SER A 187 7.53 3.75 -11.02
CA SER A 187 6.26 4.47 -11.19
C SER A 187 5.31 3.76 -12.18
N PRO A 188 4.97 2.48 -11.96
CA PRO A 188 4.26 1.65 -12.93
C PRO A 188 2.89 2.20 -13.29
N LYS A 189 2.39 1.90 -14.49
CA LYS A 189 1.07 2.35 -14.96
C LYS A 189 -0.07 1.71 -14.17
N LYS A 190 0.08 0.45 -13.80
CA LYS A 190 -0.87 -0.34 -13.00
C LYS A 190 -0.08 -1.12 -11.96
N ALA A 191 -0.51 -1.04 -10.72
CA ALA A 191 0.19 -1.71 -9.62
C ALA A 191 -0.76 -2.23 -8.54
N VAL A 192 -0.30 -3.30 -7.88
CA VAL A 192 -0.83 -3.84 -6.63
C VAL A 192 0.32 -3.88 -5.64
N ILE A 193 0.19 -3.14 -4.54
CA ILE A 193 1.18 -3.17 -3.46
C ILE A 193 0.52 -3.65 -2.18
N SER A 194 1.22 -4.40 -1.37
CA SER A 194 0.68 -4.93 -0.12
C SER A 194 1.72 -4.89 1.00
N ASP A 195 1.24 -4.76 2.21
CA ASP A 195 2.00 -4.95 3.43
C ASP A 195 1.06 -5.37 4.56
N VAL A 196 1.57 -6.06 5.57
CA VAL A 196 0.80 -6.39 6.78
C VAL A 196 0.77 -5.23 7.78
N HIS A 197 1.63 -4.24 7.60
CA HIS A 197 1.79 -3.10 8.49
C HIS A 197 0.67 -2.06 8.28
N THR A 198 -0.24 -1.96 9.24
CA THR A 198 -1.45 -1.14 9.15
C THR A 198 -1.16 0.33 8.86
N GLU A 199 -0.27 0.96 9.64
CA GLU A 199 0.02 2.40 9.55
C GLU A 199 0.69 2.77 8.22
N LEU A 200 1.47 1.86 7.64
CA LEU A 200 2.08 2.03 6.32
C LEU A 200 1.02 2.00 5.21
N VAL A 201 0.11 1.02 5.27
CA VAL A 201 -1.00 0.89 4.31
C VAL A 201 -1.94 2.09 4.41
N ASP A 202 -2.25 2.54 5.61
CA ASP A 202 -3.05 3.75 5.85
C ASP A 202 -2.39 4.99 5.25
N LEU A 203 -1.06 5.13 5.38
CA LEU A 203 -0.30 6.23 4.78
C LEU A 203 -0.42 6.25 3.25
N TYR A 204 -0.14 5.12 2.59
CA TYR A 204 -0.19 5.05 1.13
C TYR A 204 -1.61 5.22 0.60
N ASN A 205 -2.61 4.60 1.24
CA ASN A 205 -4.02 4.79 0.89
C ASN A 205 -4.47 6.24 1.07
N SER A 206 -4.09 6.89 2.17
CA SER A 206 -4.46 8.29 2.43
C SER A 206 -3.90 9.22 1.35
N ILE A 207 -2.64 9.01 0.93
CA ILE A 207 -2.04 9.80 -0.15
C ILE A 207 -2.75 9.52 -1.48
N GLY A 208 -3.02 8.26 -1.82
CA GLY A 208 -3.74 7.88 -3.04
C GLY A 208 -5.18 8.42 -3.10
N GLN A 209 -5.80 8.68 -1.96
CA GLN A 209 -7.12 9.31 -1.82
C GLN A 209 -7.09 10.85 -1.88
N GLY A 210 -5.92 11.46 -2.14
CA GLY A 210 -5.78 12.91 -2.26
C GLY A 210 -5.50 13.64 -0.94
N ASN A 211 -5.18 12.92 0.14
CA ASN A 211 -4.97 13.51 1.46
C ASN A 211 -3.50 13.91 1.75
N ALA A 212 -2.61 13.92 0.73
CA ALA A 212 -1.21 14.30 0.93
C ALA A 212 -1.07 15.70 1.54
N ASN A 213 -1.91 16.65 1.11
CA ASN A 213 -1.90 18.01 1.63
C ASN A 213 -2.36 18.10 3.10
N GLU A 214 -3.27 17.23 3.54
CA GLU A 214 -3.69 17.16 4.95
C GLU A 214 -2.58 16.62 5.86
N ILE A 215 -1.80 15.65 5.35
CA ILE A 215 -0.61 15.16 6.06
C ILE A 215 0.47 16.25 6.07
N TYR A 216 0.66 16.98 4.96
CA TYR A 216 1.60 18.09 4.86
C TYR A 216 1.27 19.19 5.89
N LYS A 217 0.02 19.65 5.94
CA LYS A 217 -0.44 20.66 6.91
C LYS A 217 -0.24 20.19 8.35
N PHE A 218 -0.51 18.92 8.63
CA PHE A 218 -0.26 18.36 9.96
C PHE A 218 1.23 18.44 10.33
N MET A 219 2.14 18.11 9.39
CA MET A 219 3.59 18.26 9.60
C MET A 219 4.01 19.71 9.84
N GLU A 220 3.42 20.67 9.11
CA GLU A 220 3.70 22.11 9.22
C GLU A 220 3.24 22.69 10.55
N GLN A 221 2.08 22.23 11.06
CA GLN A 221 1.48 22.70 12.30
C GLN A 221 1.99 21.99 13.55
N THR A 222 2.71 20.86 13.41
CA THR A 222 3.17 20.05 14.52
C THR A 222 4.66 20.27 14.75
N PRO A 223 5.07 20.93 15.87
CA PRO A 223 6.45 21.22 16.16
C PRO A 223 7.36 20.00 16.20
N ASN A 224 8.60 20.16 15.74
CA ASN A 224 9.63 19.11 15.79
C ASN A 224 10.44 19.25 17.09
N ASP A 225 9.83 19.02 18.23
CA ASP A 225 10.44 19.02 19.55
C ASP A 225 10.09 17.75 20.34
N GLU A 226 10.82 17.51 21.43
CA GLU A 226 10.72 16.28 22.19
C GLU A 226 9.36 16.11 22.89
N ALA A 227 8.81 17.18 23.45
CA ALA A 227 7.53 17.14 24.15
C ALA A 227 6.37 16.85 23.19
N THR A 228 6.34 17.57 22.06
CA THR A 228 5.36 17.35 20.99
C THR A 228 5.49 15.96 20.38
N TYR A 229 6.71 15.47 20.18
CA TYR A 229 6.95 14.12 19.67
C TYR A 229 6.28 13.04 20.55
N TYR A 230 6.52 13.06 21.86
CA TYR A 230 5.93 12.08 22.77
C TYR A 230 4.41 12.23 22.88
N LYS A 231 3.90 13.46 22.86
CA LYS A 231 2.46 13.69 22.82
C LYS A 231 1.81 13.07 21.57
N VAL A 232 2.37 13.30 20.39
CA VAL A 232 1.86 12.70 19.13
C VAL A 232 2.02 11.18 19.17
N ARG A 233 3.16 10.66 19.66
CA ARG A 233 3.44 9.22 19.71
C ARG A 233 2.49 8.48 20.66
N ASP A 234 2.27 8.99 21.84
CA ASP A 234 1.65 8.25 22.94
C ASP A 234 0.20 8.65 23.24
N GLU A 235 -0.19 9.90 22.93
CA GLU A 235 -1.47 10.47 23.34
C GLU A 235 -2.39 10.84 22.16
N MET A 236 -1.88 10.93 20.93
CA MET A 236 -2.73 11.28 19.78
C MET A 236 -3.84 10.26 19.58
N VAL A 237 -5.09 10.73 19.66
CA VAL A 237 -6.27 9.90 19.42
C VAL A 237 -6.40 9.62 17.91
N ILE A 238 -6.58 8.34 17.57
CA ILE A 238 -6.72 7.89 16.18
C ILE A 238 -8.18 7.50 15.95
N ASN A 239 -8.89 8.31 15.17
CA ASN A 239 -10.31 8.09 14.86
C ASN A 239 -10.51 7.42 13.49
N ASN A 240 -9.53 7.52 12.59
CA ASN A 240 -9.61 7.04 11.22
C ASN A 240 -8.21 6.78 10.64
N SER A 241 -8.16 6.25 9.41
CA SER A 241 -6.91 5.94 8.71
C SER A 241 -6.07 7.17 8.39
N LEU A 242 -6.68 8.34 8.16
CA LEU A 242 -5.93 9.58 7.91
C LEU A 242 -5.21 10.07 9.17
N ASP A 243 -5.85 9.99 10.36
CA ASP A 243 -5.19 10.31 11.62
C ASP A 243 -4.00 9.37 11.86
N ASN A 244 -4.18 8.08 11.55
CA ASN A 244 -3.12 7.09 11.65
C ASN A 244 -1.96 7.42 10.67
N ALA A 245 -2.27 7.78 9.43
CA ALA A 245 -1.30 8.20 8.43
C ALA A 245 -0.51 9.45 8.87
N LYS A 246 -1.20 10.47 9.42
CA LYS A 246 -0.57 11.69 9.96
C LYS A 246 0.40 11.37 11.10
N ARG A 247 -0.06 10.61 12.10
CA ARG A 247 0.78 10.17 13.23
C ARG A 247 1.98 9.36 12.75
N PHE A 248 1.76 8.36 11.90
CA PHE A 248 2.81 7.49 11.40
C PHE A 248 3.85 8.27 10.59
N TYR A 249 3.43 9.11 9.66
CA TYR A 249 4.36 9.91 8.87
C TYR A 249 5.20 10.84 9.74
N TYR A 250 4.59 11.53 10.71
CA TYR A 250 5.29 12.36 11.68
C TYR A 250 6.32 11.57 12.47
N GLN A 251 5.94 10.43 13.05
CA GLN A 251 6.85 9.55 13.78
C GLN A 251 8.03 9.10 12.91
N ARG A 252 7.78 8.69 11.67
CA ARG A 252 8.83 8.22 10.75
C ARG A 252 9.80 9.33 10.35
N LYS A 253 9.36 10.58 10.28
CA LYS A 253 10.22 11.74 9.95
C LYS A 253 10.98 12.28 11.15
N THR A 254 10.44 12.13 12.37
CA THR A 254 10.98 12.78 13.59
C THR A 254 11.62 11.82 14.59
N CYS A 255 11.37 10.50 14.50
CA CYS A 255 11.97 9.52 15.41
C CYS A 255 13.47 9.29 15.14
N PHE A 256 14.18 8.77 16.15
CA PHE A 256 15.60 8.49 16.07
C PHE A 256 15.94 7.61 14.85
N ARG A 257 16.76 8.15 13.95
CA ARG A 257 17.25 7.53 12.71
C ARG A 257 16.16 7.06 11.73
N GLY A 258 14.89 7.41 11.97
CA GLY A 258 13.77 6.87 11.22
C GLY A 258 13.61 5.35 11.40
N MET A 259 13.93 4.82 12.57
CA MET A 259 13.79 3.39 12.88
C MET A 259 12.34 3.00 13.09
N LEU A 260 12.03 1.70 12.91
CA LEU A 260 10.72 1.12 13.19
C LEU A 260 10.90 0.04 14.26
N ARG A 261 10.19 0.17 15.37
CA ARG A 261 10.18 -0.83 16.45
C ARG A 261 8.94 -0.66 17.30
N TYR A 262 8.35 -1.78 17.67
CA TYR A 262 7.21 -1.86 18.57
C TYR A 262 7.61 -2.62 19.84
N ASN A 263 7.02 -2.28 20.96
CA ASN A 263 7.16 -3.05 22.18
C ASN A 263 6.23 -4.28 22.18
N LYS A 264 6.36 -5.12 23.19
CA LYS A 264 5.53 -6.34 23.35
C LYS A 264 4.01 -6.07 23.40
N ASN A 265 3.60 -4.82 23.64
CA ASN A 265 2.20 -4.39 23.65
C ASN A 265 1.77 -3.80 22.29
N GLY A 266 2.57 -3.93 21.24
CA GLY A 266 2.29 -3.38 19.91
C GLY A 266 2.37 -1.86 19.82
N LYS A 267 3.00 -1.17 20.79
CA LYS A 267 3.15 0.29 20.75
C LYS A 267 4.50 0.67 20.16
N PHE A 268 4.49 1.62 19.22
CA PHE A 268 5.71 2.22 18.68
C PHE A 268 6.56 2.84 19.80
N ASN A 269 7.85 2.50 19.88
CA ASN A 269 8.68 2.84 21.03
C ASN A 269 10.06 3.43 20.68
N ILE A 270 10.24 3.95 19.47
CA ILE A 270 11.47 4.65 19.12
C ILE A 270 11.46 6.04 19.77
N PRO A 271 12.61 6.50 20.33
CA PRO A 271 12.72 7.84 20.93
C PRO A 271 12.76 8.94 19.87
N PHE A 272 12.63 10.19 20.32
CA PHE A 272 12.78 11.38 19.49
C PHE A 272 14.15 11.46 18.82
N GLY A 273 14.19 11.85 17.56
CA GLY A 273 15.40 11.85 16.73
C GLY A 273 16.29 13.08 16.85
N ARG A 274 15.78 14.16 17.48
CA ARG A 274 16.49 15.43 17.70
C ARG A 274 17.09 16.07 16.43
N TYR A 275 16.38 15.92 15.30
CA TYR A 275 16.79 16.55 14.04
C TYR A 275 16.56 18.05 14.10
N LYS A 276 17.55 18.84 13.64
CA LYS A 276 17.39 20.30 13.50
C LYS A 276 16.34 20.67 12.47
N THR A 277 16.28 19.91 11.38
CA THR A 277 15.32 20.10 10.28
C THR A 277 14.80 18.75 9.82
N ILE A 278 13.54 18.70 9.42
CA ILE A 278 12.90 17.55 8.80
C ILE A 278 12.39 17.94 7.43
N ASN A 279 12.59 17.07 6.44
CA ASN A 279 12.05 17.28 5.09
C ASN A 279 10.80 16.44 4.88
N TYR A 280 9.72 17.09 4.46
CA TYR A 280 8.44 16.50 4.10
C TYR A 280 7.85 17.15 2.83
N SER A 281 8.69 17.86 2.06
CA SER A 281 8.29 18.52 0.79
C SER A 281 7.80 17.53 -0.27
N GLU A 282 8.16 16.26 -0.17
CA GLU A 282 7.70 15.20 -1.06
C GLU A 282 6.17 15.08 -1.09
N LEU A 283 5.48 15.40 0.02
CA LEU A 283 4.01 15.42 0.09
C LEU A 283 3.36 16.47 -0.82
N GLN A 284 4.10 17.48 -1.23
CA GLN A 284 3.62 18.51 -2.19
C GLN A 284 3.81 18.08 -3.65
N ASN A 285 4.60 17.03 -3.91
CA ASN A 285 4.77 16.50 -5.26
C ASN A 285 3.58 15.62 -5.65
N LYS A 286 2.77 16.12 -6.58
CA LYS A 286 1.55 15.46 -7.07
C LYS A 286 1.79 14.11 -7.76
N ASP A 287 3.02 13.81 -8.16
CA ASP A 287 3.34 12.52 -8.77
C ASP A 287 3.12 11.35 -7.81
N TYR A 288 3.36 11.54 -6.49
CA TYR A 288 3.06 10.51 -5.48
C TYR A 288 1.56 10.23 -5.37
N GLU A 289 0.74 11.28 -5.31
CA GLU A 289 -0.71 11.16 -5.25
C GLU A 289 -1.25 10.49 -6.52
N THR A 290 -0.78 10.93 -7.69
CA THR A 290 -1.16 10.36 -8.99
C THR A 290 -0.79 8.88 -9.12
N LEU A 291 0.41 8.49 -8.67
CA LEU A 291 0.87 7.11 -8.69
C LEU A 291 0.03 6.23 -7.74
N LEU A 292 -0.16 6.67 -6.50
CA LEU A 292 -0.89 5.90 -5.49
C LEU A 292 -2.39 5.84 -5.78
N ALA A 293 -2.99 6.87 -6.40
CA ALA A 293 -4.40 6.87 -6.80
C ALA A 293 -4.73 5.79 -7.85
N ARG A 294 -3.77 5.39 -8.69
CA ARG A 294 -3.93 4.32 -9.67
C ARG A 294 -3.42 2.96 -9.20
N THR A 295 -3.03 2.84 -7.93
CA THR A 295 -2.44 1.64 -7.33
C THR A 295 -3.42 1.01 -6.36
N SER A 296 -3.62 -0.30 -6.44
CA SER A 296 -4.30 -1.08 -5.41
C SER A 296 -3.38 -1.24 -4.20
N VAL A 297 -3.68 -0.55 -3.09
CA VAL A 297 -2.91 -0.64 -1.85
C VAL A 297 -3.65 -1.54 -0.86
N LEU A 298 -3.06 -2.66 -0.50
CA LEU A 298 -3.72 -3.73 0.25
C LEU A 298 -3.05 -3.94 1.62
N ARG A 299 -3.85 -4.23 2.66
CA ARG A 299 -3.36 -4.80 3.90
C ARG A 299 -3.61 -6.31 3.89
N LYS A 300 -2.75 -7.03 3.18
CA LYS A 300 -2.87 -8.47 2.99
C LYS A 300 -1.51 -9.14 3.08
N SER A 301 -1.50 -10.44 3.41
CA SER A 301 -0.29 -11.24 3.38
C SER A 301 0.15 -11.56 1.95
N PHE A 302 1.39 -12.02 1.79
CA PHE A 302 1.93 -12.37 0.48
C PHE A 302 1.18 -13.56 -0.15
N GLU A 303 0.73 -14.53 0.64
CA GLU A 303 -0.05 -15.68 0.16
C GLU A 303 -1.32 -15.20 -0.57
N TYR A 304 -2.06 -14.27 0.05
CA TYR A 304 -3.23 -13.66 -0.58
C TYR A 304 -2.90 -13.05 -1.93
N VAL A 305 -1.75 -12.36 -2.02
CA VAL A 305 -1.35 -11.70 -3.27
C VAL A 305 -0.99 -12.71 -4.34
N PHE A 306 -0.25 -13.79 -4.00
CA PHE A 306 0.03 -14.88 -4.94
C PHE A 306 -1.23 -15.57 -5.45
N GLU A 307 -2.20 -15.82 -4.58
CA GLU A 307 -3.45 -16.49 -4.93
C GLU A 307 -4.35 -15.64 -5.85
N ASN A 308 -4.45 -14.33 -5.58
CA ASN A 308 -5.44 -13.47 -6.25
C ASN A 308 -4.91 -12.76 -7.50
N TYR A 309 -3.60 -12.77 -7.75
CA TYR A 309 -2.97 -12.07 -8.89
C TYR A 309 -2.10 -13.00 -9.76
N ASN A 310 -2.35 -14.30 -9.71
CA ASN A 310 -1.55 -15.34 -10.38
C ASN A 310 -1.77 -15.34 -11.91
N ASP A 311 -1.10 -14.45 -12.63
CA ASP A 311 -1.16 -14.27 -14.08
C ASP A 311 0.27 -14.15 -14.65
N GLU A 312 0.56 -14.82 -15.75
CA GLU A 312 1.87 -14.87 -16.40
C GLU A 312 2.33 -13.53 -17.00
N ASN A 313 1.39 -12.61 -17.22
CA ASN A 313 1.68 -11.25 -17.71
C ASN A 313 2.03 -10.28 -16.58
N ASN A 314 1.85 -10.67 -15.33
CA ASN A 314 2.21 -9.86 -14.18
C ASN A 314 3.69 -9.99 -13.83
N PHE A 315 4.24 -8.94 -13.22
CA PHE A 315 5.58 -8.93 -12.64
C PHE A 315 5.51 -8.65 -11.14
N MET A 316 6.12 -9.50 -10.34
CA MET A 316 6.17 -9.38 -8.90
C MET A 316 7.61 -9.19 -8.42
N PHE A 317 7.84 -8.11 -7.66
CA PHE A 317 9.09 -7.89 -6.93
C PHE A 317 8.91 -8.31 -5.47
N LEU A 318 9.88 -9.06 -4.95
CA LEU A 318 9.87 -9.65 -3.62
C LEU A 318 11.09 -9.14 -2.82
N ASP A 319 10.83 -8.43 -1.73
CA ASP A 319 11.81 -8.01 -0.73
C ASP A 319 11.31 -8.45 0.66
N PRO A 320 11.25 -9.77 0.93
CA PRO A 320 10.71 -10.29 2.18
C PRO A 320 11.63 -9.99 3.36
N PRO A 321 11.13 -10.09 4.61
CA PRO A 321 11.97 -10.10 5.79
C PRO A 321 13.07 -11.16 5.69
N TYR A 322 14.28 -10.83 6.13
CA TYR A 322 15.44 -11.71 5.97
C TYR A 322 15.46 -12.83 7.00
N ASP A 323 16.05 -13.98 6.63
CA ASP A 323 16.40 -15.06 7.54
C ASP A 323 17.62 -14.61 8.40
N SER A 324 17.34 -13.94 9.51
CA SER A 324 18.36 -13.51 10.48
C SER A 324 17.85 -13.70 11.90
N GLU A 325 18.76 -13.88 12.86
CA GLU A 325 18.43 -14.04 14.28
C GLU A 325 17.70 -12.81 14.88
N PHE A 326 17.64 -11.70 14.13
CA PHE A 326 17.08 -10.40 14.55
C PHE A 326 15.80 -10.01 13.76
N THR A 327 15.04 -10.98 13.28
CA THR A 327 13.82 -10.76 12.49
C THR A 327 12.58 -10.38 13.29
N ASP A 328 12.71 -10.06 14.57
CA ASP A 328 11.59 -9.52 15.34
C ASP A 328 11.33 -8.06 14.96
N TYR A 329 10.54 -7.85 13.92
CA TYR A 329 10.03 -6.53 13.53
C TYR A 329 8.97 -6.00 14.51
N GLY A 330 8.57 -6.79 15.52
CA GLY A 330 7.61 -6.41 16.57
C GLY A 330 6.16 -6.29 16.08
N TYR A 331 5.90 -6.38 14.77
CA TYR A 331 4.54 -6.32 14.19
C TYR A 331 4.21 -7.52 13.28
N CYS A 332 5.19 -8.30 12.86
CA CYS A 332 4.97 -9.56 12.14
C CYS A 332 6.05 -10.57 12.50
N GLN A 333 5.65 -11.83 12.56
CA GLN A 333 6.58 -12.96 12.61
C GLN A 333 6.82 -13.41 11.17
N PHE A 334 8.10 -13.52 10.79
CA PHE A 334 8.50 -14.03 9.49
C PHE A 334 9.77 -14.86 9.67
N GLY A 335 9.57 -16.15 9.96
CA GLY A 335 10.63 -17.10 10.24
C GLY A 335 10.82 -18.12 9.12
N LYS A 336 11.45 -19.24 9.44
CA LYS A 336 11.75 -20.30 8.46
C LYS A 336 10.51 -20.87 7.78
N LYS A 337 9.40 -21.04 8.54
CA LYS A 337 8.13 -21.55 8.00
C LYS A 337 7.53 -20.60 6.94
N GLU A 338 7.56 -19.30 7.20
CA GLU A 338 7.08 -18.30 6.25
C GLU A 338 7.99 -18.24 5.02
N GLN A 339 9.32 -18.40 5.19
CA GLN A 339 10.27 -18.52 4.07
C GLN A 339 10.01 -19.77 3.21
N GLU A 340 9.74 -20.90 3.82
CA GLU A 340 9.36 -22.14 3.11
C GLU A 340 8.05 -21.98 2.34
N THR A 341 7.06 -21.33 2.96
CA THR A 341 5.77 -21.01 2.32
C THR A 341 5.97 -20.07 1.12
N LEU A 342 6.79 -19.03 1.29
CA LEU A 342 7.12 -18.10 0.21
C LEU A 342 7.85 -18.82 -0.95
N ALA A 343 8.79 -19.70 -0.63
CA ALA A 343 9.50 -20.49 -1.64
C ALA A 343 8.55 -21.42 -2.42
N LYS A 344 7.56 -22.00 -1.76
CA LYS A 344 6.52 -22.78 -2.41
C LYS A 344 5.68 -21.91 -3.36
N CYS A 345 5.14 -20.78 -2.88
CA CYS A 345 4.38 -19.85 -3.72
C CYS A 345 5.20 -19.38 -4.93
N PHE A 346 6.48 -19.04 -4.73
CA PHE A 346 7.39 -18.61 -5.78
C PHE A 346 7.60 -19.66 -6.87
N LYS A 347 7.68 -20.94 -6.50
CA LYS A 347 7.90 -22.05 -7.44
C LYS A 347 6.64 -22.44 -8.20
N GLU A 348 5.47 -22.31 -7.58
CA GLU A 348 4.18 -22.74 -8.13
C GLU A 348 3.44 -21.64 -8.93
N THR A 349 3.85 -20.39 -8.80
CA THR A 349 3.16 -19.27 -9.47
C THR A 349 3.48 -19.17 -10.97
N LYS A 350 2.54 -18.61 -11.71
CA LYS A 350 2.74 -18.18 -13.11
C LYS A 350 3.33 -16.78 -13.24
N ILE A 351 3.28 -15.99 -12.16
CA ILE A 351 3.78 -14.61 -12.14
C ILE A 351 5.29 -14.60 -12.37
N LYS A 352 5.80 -13.66 -13.14
CA LYS A 352 7.24 -13.40 -13.25
C LYS A 352 7.75 -12.77 -11.95
N CYS A 353 8.41 -13.55 -11.12
CA CYS A 353 8.90 -13.11 -9.81
C CYS A 353 10.41 -12.82 -9.84
N LEU A 354 10.77 -11.64 -9.34
CA LEU A 354 12.15 -11.24 -9.04
C LEU A 354 12.27 -10.99 -7.55
N MET A 355 13.17 -11.70 -6.89
CA MET A 355 13.43 -11.57 -5.45
C MET A 355 14.84 -11.09 -5.20
N VAL A 356 15.01 -10.23 -4.22
CA VAL A 356 16.31 -9.83 -3.67
C VAL A 356 16.28 -10.07 -2.17
N ILE A 357 17.17 -10.93 -1.68
CA ILE A 357 17.19 -11.37 -0.27
C ILE A 357 18.63 -11.61 0.20
N GLY A 358 18.87 -11.42 1.51
CA GLY A 358 20.16 -11.72 2.12
C GLY A 358 20.54 -13.22 1.97
N LYS A 359 21.80 -13.46 1.62
CA LYS A 359 22.34 -14.81 1.43
C LYS A 359 22.52 -15.49 2.77
N THR A 360 21.82 -16.60 2.98
CA THR A 360 22.08 -17.61 4.02
C THR A 360 22.07 -18.98 3.39
N LYS A 361 22.69 -19.97 4.04
CA LYS A 361 22.66 -21.35 3.54
C LYS A 361 21.24 -21.88 3.37
N PHE A 362 20.34 -21.52 4.28
CA PHE A 362 18.93 -21.90 4.21
C PHE A 362 18.22 -21.31 2.96
N ILE A 363 18.43 -20.02 2.67
CA ILE A 363 17.85 -19.36 1.49
C ILE A 363 18.46 -19.93 0.20
N GLU A 364 19.78 -20.16 0.16
CA GLU A 364 20.43 -20.82 -0.99
C GLU A 364 19.80 -22.18 -1.28
N ASP A 365 19.59 -23.01 -0.26
CA ASP A 365 18.99 -24.32 -0.43
C ASP A 365 17.54 -24.27 -0.92
N LEU A 366 16.76 -23.29 -0.44
CA LEU A 366 15.37 -23.08 -0.87
C LEU A 366 15.26 -22.69 -2.36
N TYR A 367 16.20 -21.88 -2.86
CA TYR A 367 16.08 -21.25 -4.19
C TYR A 367 17.22 -21.60 -5.16
N LYS A 368 18.02 -22.65 -4.89
CA LYS A 368 19.26 -23.03 -5.61
C LYS A 368 19.13 -22.98 -7.14
N ASP A 369 18.00 -23.44 -7.68
CA ASP A 369 17.76 -23.58 -9.12
C ASP A 369 17.26 -22.25 -9.76
N PHE A 370 17.03 -21.22 -8.97
CA PHE A 370 16.45 -19.92 -9.38
C PHE A 370 17.40 -18.75 -9.13
N ILE A 371 18.56 -18.97 -8.50
CA ILE A 371 19.56 -17.93 -8.24
C ILE A 371 20.24 -17.58 -9.56
N VAL A 372 20.15 -16.31 -9.97
CA VAL A 372 20.71 -15.82 -11.24
C VAL A 372 21.90 -14.89 -11.05
N ASP A 373 22.06 -14.30 -9.86
CA ASP A 373 23.17 -13.39 -9.52
C ASP A 373 23.34 -13.27 -8.02
N GLU A 374 24.51 -12.79 -7.59
CA GLU A 374 24.74 -12.34 -6.22
C GLU A 374 25.62 -11.11 -6.21
N TYR A 375 25.47 -10.24 -5.22
CA TYR A 375 26.31 -9.06 -5.04
C TYR A 375 26.58 -8.75 -3.58
N ASP A 376 27.71 -8.07 -3.33
CA ASP A 376 28.13 -7.68 -1.98
C ASP A 376 27.27 -6.53 -1.44
N LYS A 377 26.81 -6.65 -0.21
CA LYS A 377 26.11 -5.61 0.52
C LYS A 377 26.85 -5.22 1.77
N ASN A 378 27.22 -3.95 1.81
CA ASN A 378 27.82 -3.34 3.00
C ASN A 378 26.76 -2.58 3.80
N TYR A 379 26.41 -3.05 4.97
CA TYR A 379 25.58 -2.29 5.90
C TYR A 379 26.45 -1.27 6.62
N ARG A 380 26.30 0.01 6.33
CA ARG A 380 27.03 1.12 6.95
C ARG A 380 26.67 1.38 8.41
N PHE A 381 25.97 0.46 9.07
CA PHE A 381 25.35 0.68 10.35
C PHE A 381 25.92 -0.25 11.42
N LYS A 382 26.73 0.32 12.34
CA LYS A 382 26.96 -0.26 13.66
C LYS A 382 25.77 0.10 14.55
N LEU A 383 24.92 -0.88 14.88
CA LEU A 383 23.78 -0.68 15.79
C LEU A 383 24.24 -0.53 17.23
N TYR A 384 25.41 -1.09 17.61
CA TYR A 384 26.01 -1.06 18.94
C TYR A 384 27.54 -1.00 18.84
N ASP A 385 28.19 -0.40 19.85
CA ASP A 385 29.61 -0.57 20.04
C ASP A 385 29.89 -2.06 20.40
N GLY A 386 30.69 -2.74 19.58
CA GLY A 386 31.03 -4.16 19.77
C GLY A 386 30.52 -5.12 18.68
N ARG A 387 29.64 -4.72 17.77
CA ARG A 387 29.35 -5.48 16.57
C ARG A 387 30.46 -5.29 15.56
N VAL A 388 31.35 -6.28 15.44
CA VAL A 388 32.54 -6.22 14.59
C VAL A 388 32.45 -7.26 13.48
N GLY A 389 32.77 -6.87 12.27
CA GLY A 389 33.26 -7.71 11.18
C GLY A 389 32.19 -8.32 10.28
N ASP A 390 31.92 -9.58 10.43
CA ASP A 390 31.23 -10.43 9.43
C ASP A 390 29.73 -10.09 9.19
N GLU A 391 29.05 -9.44 10.12
CA GLU A 391 27.67 -8.99 9.98
C GLU A 391 27.49 -7.70 9.14
N ILE A 392 28.58 -6.99 8.84
CA ILE A 392 28.59 -5.72 8.08
C ILE A 392 28.71 -6.00 6.58
N ASN A 393 29.44 -7.06 6.23
CA ASN A 393 29.63 -7.52 4.87
C ASN A 393 28.79 -8.77 4.65
N THR A 394 27.72 -8.66 3.89
CA THR A 394 26.88 -9.78 3.50
C THR A 394 26.72 -9.76 1.99
N LYS A 395 26.19 -10.85 1.46
CA LYS A 395 25.80 -10.95 0.05
C LYS A 395 24.29 -10.95 -0.05
N HIS A 396 23.78 -10.35 -1.12
CA HIS A 396 22.40 -10.51 -1.53
C HIS A 396 22.32 -11.42 -2.75
N LEU A 397 21.32 -12.28 -2.76
CA LEU A 397 20.98 -13.12 -3.88
C LEU A 397 19.93 -12.43 -4.73
N VAL A 398 20.08 -12.56 -6.05
CA VAL A 398 19.06 -12.23 -7.04
C VAL A 398 18.46 -13.51 -7.54
N ILE A 399 17.16 -13.67 -7.35
CA ILE A 399 16.42 -14.92 -7.58
C ILE A 399 15.26 -14.62 -8.50
N LYS A 400 15.07 -15.42 -9.57
CA LYS A 400 13.93 -15.23 -10.49
C LYS A 400 13.43 -16.56 -11.04
N ASN A 401 12.15 -16.62 -11.44
CA ASN A 401 11.50 -17.83 -11.97
C ASN A 401 11.16 -17.78 -13.47
N TYR A 402 11.67 -16.80 -14.22
CA TYR A 402 11.40 -16.61 -15.66
C TYR A 402 12.68 -16.44 -16.47
#